data_e57afe5a043dae43d9dca6a0bf10b22b
#
_entry.id   e57afe5a043dae43d9dca6a0bf10b22b
#
_cell.length_a   1.000
_cell.length_b   1.000
_cell.length_c   1.000
_cell.angle_alpha   90.00
_cell.angle_beta   90.00
_cell.angle_gamma   90.00
#
_symmetry.space_group_name_H-M   'P 1'
#
loop_
_entity.id
_entity.type
_entity.pdbx_description
1 polymer ?
#
loop_
_entity_poly.entity_id
_entity_poly.type
_entity_poly.pdbx_seq_one_letter_code
_entity_poly.pdbx_strand_id
1 'polypeptide(L)'
;MPNMSLKKNEMPVQDPNVRNKNFKEVALGYTEEQAVDEANRCLHCPKKPCQSGCPVSINIPEFIAKIKDRDFEGAYQVIHQSSSLPAVCGRVCPQETQCESKCVRGIKGEPVAIGRLERFVADWHNAHATEAPTVPAPNGHKVAIIGAGPSGLTCAGDLAKLGYDVTVFEALHLAGGVLVYGIPEFRLPKSIVQHEVDNLIAMGVKVNTNVVVGRTIEVDELFEQGFEAIFIGSGAGLPRFMKIPGENFKGVYSANEFLTRVNLMKAYKPESDTPIKKNTSVAVVGGGNVAMDAARCAKRLGAENVYIVYRRGLEEMPARKEEVEHAMEEGIIFKTLNNPVEILGNEHKFVTGMKCVEMELGEPDASGRRRPVEKPDSEFVLDVDCVVMSIGTSPNPLIRNTTKGLDTNKHGCFIADENGQTSREGVFAGGDAVTGAATVILAMGAGKTAAKAMDEYIKSKN
;
A
#
# COMPACT_ATOMS: atom_id res chain seq x y z
N MET A 1 10.46 -35.31 -1.30
CA MET A 1 10.80 -35.32 0.15
C MET A 1 10.69 -33.89 0.66
N PRO A 2 10.28 -33.64 1.92
CA PRO A 2 10.24 -32.29 2.47
C PRO A 2 11.62 -31.62 2.41
N ASN A 3 11.67 -30.37 1.95
CA ASN A 3 12.89 -29.57 1.99
C ASN A 3 13.10 -29.03 3.42
N MET A 4 14.14 -29.52 4.10
CA MET A 4 14.44 -29.14 5.49
C MET A 4 15.44 -27.99 5.62
N SER A 5 15.81 -27.32 4.50
CA SER A 5 16.67 -26.14 4.52
C SER A 5 16.20 -25.12 5.56
N LEU A 6 17.12 -24.59 6.35
CA LEU A 6 16.83 -23.52 7.32
C LEU A 6 16.66 -22.15 6.65
N LYS A 7 17.17 -22.00 5.42
CA LYS A 7 17.02 -20.77 4.62
C LYS A 7 15.91 -20.95 3.58
N LYS A 8 15.18 -19.89 3.31
CA LYS A 8 14.23 -19.79 2.21
C LYS A 8 14.97 -19.56 0.88
N ASN A 9 14.33 -19.89 -0.24
CA ASN A 9 14.86 -19.56 -1.55
C ASN A 9 14.99 -18.05 -1.70
N GLU A 10 16.14 -17.59 -2.19
CA GLU A 10 16.35 -16.16 -2.44
C GLU A 10 15.45 -15.67 -3.59
N MET A 11 14.95 -14.45 -3.47
CA MET A 11 14.25 -13.79 -4.55
C MET A 11 15.27 -13.30 -5.58
N PRO A 12 15.19 -13.73 -6.85
CA PRO A 12 16.01 -13.14 -7.90
C PRO A 12 15.68 -11.64 -8.04
N VAL A 13 16.71 -10.79 -8.05
CA VAL A 13 16.58 -9.33 -8.16
C VAL A 13 17.53 -8.77 -9.20
N GLN A 14 17.21 -7.60 -9.76
CA GLN A 14 18.12 -6.85 -10.62
C GLN A 14 19.36 -6.39 -9.81
N ASP A 15 20.53 -6.35 -10.45
CA ASP A 15 21.76 -5.78 -9.87
C ASP A 15 21.52 -4.35 -9.36
N PRO A 16 21.96 -3.98 -8.15
CA PRO A 16 21.73 -2.67 -7.54
C PRO A 16 22.17 -1.49 -8.39
N ASN A 17 23.32 -1.59 -9.09
CA ASN A 17 23.87 -0.52 -9.93
C ASN A 17 23.13 -0.39 -11.29
N VAL A 18 22.35 -1.41 -11.65
CA VAL A 18 21.50 -1.40 -12.83
C VAL A 18 20.10 -0.90 -12.45
N ARG A 19 19.51 -1.46 -11.39
CA ARG A 19 18.13 -1.17 -10.99
C ARG A 19 17.93 0.25 -10.48
N ASN A 20 18.96 0.88 -9.90
CA ASN A 20 18.90 2.27 -9.43
C ASN A 20 18.84 3.32 -10.55
N LYS A 21 18.87 2.90 -11.84
CA LYS A 21 18.83 3.76 -13.04
C LYS A 21 17.60 3.50 -13.91
N ASN A 22 16.71 2.61 -13.51
CA ASN A 22 15.53 2.26 -14.29
C ASN A 22 14.30 2.05 -13.38
N PHE A 23 13.10 2.04 -13.98
CA PHE A 23 11.83 1.82 -13.29
C PHE A 23 11.25 0.41 -13.52
N LYS A 24 12.02 -0.53 -14.06
CA LYS A 24 11.59 -1.93 -14.20
C LYS A 24 11.49 -2.60 -12.84
N GLU A 25 10.62 -3.59 -12.72
CA GLU A 25 10.41 -4.34 -11.48
C GLU A 25 11.74 -4.91 -10.94
N VAL A 26 12.02 -4.63 -9.66
CA VAL A 26 13.30 -5.00 -9.01
C VAL A 26 13.36 -6.50 -8.75
N ALA A 27 12.34 -7.05 -8.11
CA ALA A 27 12.23 -8.49 -7.85
C ALA A 27 11.72 -9.20 -9.12
N LEU A 28 12.39 -10.26 -9.54
CA LEU A 28 12.11 -10.94 -10.82
C LEU A 28 11.12 -12.10 -10.69
N GLY A 29 10.76 -12.51 -9.47
CA GLY A 29 9.86 -13.64 -9.23
C GLY A 29 10.61 -14.98 -9.18
N TYR A 30 9.93 -16.01 -8.70
CA TYR A 30 10.43 -17.39 -8.70
C TYR A 30 10.18 -18.07 -10.04
N THR A 31 11.08 -18.99 -10.41
CA THR A 31 10.78 -20.03 -11.41
C THR A 31 9.87 -21.10 -10.80
N GLU A 32 9.30 -21.97 -11.64
CA GLU A 32 8.48 -23.11 -11.16
C GLU A 32 9.27 -24.00 -10.20
N GLU A 33 10.55 -24.27 -10.52
CA GLU A 33 11.42 -25.11 -9.69
C GLU A 33 11.69 -24.47 -8.34
N GLN A 34 11.98 -23.17 -8.31
CA GLN A 34 12.17 -22.42 -7.06
C GLN A 34 10.89 -22.39 -6.22
N ALA A 35 9.73 -22.21 -6.85
CA ALA A 35 8.45 -22.19 -6.17
C ALA A 35 8.12 -23.57 -5.56
N VAL A 36 8.31 -24.64 -6.30
CA VAL A 36 8.09 -26.03 -5.81
C VAL A 36 9.07 -26.38 -4.70
N ASP A 37 10.35 -25.99 -4.83
CA ASP A 37 11.35 -26.24 -3.80
C ASP A 37 11.03 -25.48 -2.50
N GLU A 38 10.66 -24.20 -2.61
CA GLU A 38 10.22 -23.41 -1.45
C GLU A 38 8.92 -23.94 -0.82
N ALA A 39 7.96 -24.37 -1.64
CA ALA A 39 6.71 -24.97 -1.16
C ALA A 39 6.99 -26.28 -0.38
N ASN A 40 8.00 -27.06 -0.74
CA ASN A 40 8.44 -28.25 -0.03
C ASN A 40 8.99 -27.97 1.37
N ARG A 41 9.32 -26.72 1.72
CA ARG A 41 9.69 -26.32 3.09
C ARG A 41 8.48 -26.23 4.02
N CYS A 42 7.25 -26.13 3.50
CA CYS A 42 6.05 -26.05 4.31
C CYS A 42 5.77 -27.36 5.05
N LEU A 43 5.57 -27.27 6.38
CA LEU A 43 5.27 -28.40 7.25
C LEU A 43 3.77 -28.78 7.26
N HIS A 44 2.94 -28.06 6.55
CA HIS A 44 1.49 -28.27 6.49
C HIS A 44 0.86 -28.42 7.89
N CYS A 45 1.12 -27.43 8.76
CA CYS A 45 0.75 -27.44 10.17
C CYS A 45 -0.77 -27.56 10.36
N PRO A 46 -1.28 -28.49 11.21
CA PRO A 46 -2.73 -28.67 11.43
C PRO A 46 -3.44 -27.42 11.96
N LYS A 47 -2.77 -26.63 12.82
CA LYS A 47 -3.33 -25.39 13.41
C LYS A 47 -3.22 -24.17 12.48
N LYS A 48 -2.57 -24.28 11.32
CA LYS A 48 -2.43 -23.22 10.31
C LYS A 48 -2.08 -21.84 10.88
N PRO A 49 -1.02 -21.67 11.72
CA PRO A 49 -0.77 -20.39 12.38
C PRO A 49 -0.50 -19.24 11.40
N CYS A 50 0.07 -19.52 10.22
CA CYS A 50 0.28 -18.54 9.18
C CYS A 50 -1.04 -17.93 8.65
N GLN A 51 -2.12 -18.72 8.57
CA GLN A 51 -3.44 -18.23 8.16
C GLN A 51 -3.98 -17.18 9.13
N SER A 52 -3.81 -17.37 10.44
CA SER A 52 -4.23 -16.38 11.44
C SER A 52 -3.42 -15.08 11.39
N GLY A 53 -2.26 -15.08 10.73
CA GLY A 53 -1.46 -13.89 10.48
C GLY A 53 -1.84 -13.16 9.19
N CYS A 54 -2.77 -13.68 8.39
CA CYS A 54 -3.22 -13.05 7.15
C CYS A 54 -4.53 -12.27 7.39
N PRO A 55 -4.57 -10.95 7.19
CA PRO A 55 -5.77 -10.13 7.41
C PRO A 55 -7.00 -10.52 6.58
N VAL A 56 -6.80 -11.21 5.46
CA VAL A 56 -7.89 -11.76 4.62
C VAL A 56 -8.05 -13.29 4.76
N SER A 57 -7.31 -13.91 5.69
CA SER A 57 -7.44 -15.32 6.06
C SER A 57 -7.26 -16.33 4.92
N ILE A 58 -6.31 -16.09 4.00
CA ILE A 58 -5.96 -17.04 2.93
C ILE A 58 -5.61 -18.41 3.55
N ASN A 59 -6.12 -19.50 2.96
CA ASN A 59 -5.76 -20.86 3.37
C ASN A 59 -4.35 -21.23 2.87
N ILE A 60 -3.33 -20.63 3.55
CA ILE A 60 -1.94 -20.67 3.14
C ILE A 60 -1.39 -22.11 2.99
N PRO A 61 -1.58 -23.06 3.94
CA PRO A 61 -1.09 -24.41 3.75
C PRO A 61 -1.68 -25.11 2.54
N GLU A 62 -2.93 -24.81 2.20
CA GLU A 62 -3.63 -25.43 1.05
C GLU A 62 -3.04 -24.97 -0.28
N PHE A 63 -2.92 -23.65 -0.51
CA PHE A 63 -2.34 -23.19 -1.78
C PHE A 63 -0.88 -23.64 -1.93
N ILE A 64 -0.12 -23.72 -0.82
CA ILE A 64 1.26 -24.22 -0.86
C ILE A 64 1.29 -25.73 -1.20
N ALA A 65 0.34 -26.53 -0.68
CA ALA A 65 0.22 -27.93 -1.05
C ALA A 65 -0.03 -28.10 -2.56
N LYS A 66 -0.91 -27.28 -3.13
CA LYS A 66 -1.16 -27.24 -4.58
C LYS A 66 0.09 -26.91 -5.39
N ILE A 67 0.92 -25.95 -4.95
CA ILE A 67 2.21 -25.66 -5.60
C ILE A 67 3.14 -26.88 -5.59
N LYS A 68 3.21 -27.61 -4.46
CA LYS A 68 4.01 -28.85 -4.36
C LYS A 68 3.61 -29.88 -5.41
N ASP A 69 2.31 -30.00 -5.67
CA ASP A 69 1.74 -30.92 -6.64
C ASP A 69 1.76 -30.36 -8.08
N ARG A 70 2.38 -29.18 -8.30
CA ARG A 70 2.38 -28.42 -9.56
C ARG A 70 0.98 -28.07 -10.10
N ASP A 71 -0.04 -28.06 -9.24
CA ASP A 71 -1.37 -27.58 -9.53
C ASP A 71 -1.44 -26.07 -9.26
N PHE A 72 -0.78 -25.26 -10.12
CA PHE A 72 -0.64 -23.82 -9.92
C PHE A 72 -1.97 -23.08 -10.08
N GLU A 73 -2.84 -23.54 -10.99
CA GLU A 73 -4.18 -22.99 -11.12
C GLU A 73 -5.03 -23.29 -9.88
N GLY A 74 -5.00 -24.53 -9.38
CA GLY A 74 -5.67 -24.86 -8.13
C GLY A 74 -5.14 -24.06 -6.93
N ALA A 75 -3.83 -23.73 -6.91
CA ALA A 75 -3.27 -22.84 -5.90
C ALA A 75 -3.83 -21.41 -6.00
N TYR A 76 -3.96 -20.87 -7.22
CA TYR A 76 -4.58 -19.57 -7.47
C TYR A 76 -6.02 -19.54 -6.98
N GLN A 77 -6.82 -20.54 -7.30
CA GLN A 77 -8.21 -20.63 -6.89
C GLN A 77 -8.36 -20.61 -5.36
N VAL A 78 -7.46 -21.30 -4.62
CA VAL A 78 -7.44 -21.25 -3.15
C VAL A 78 -7.18 -19.84 -2.63
N ILE A 79 -6.22 -19.11 -3.23
CA ILE A 79 -5.92 -17.71 -2.85
C ILE A 79 -7.11 -16.81 -3.18
N HIS A 80 -7.66 -16.93 -4.40
CA HIS A 80 -8.71 -16.05 -4.92
C HIS A 80 -10.04 -16.13 -4.15
N GLN A 81 -10.31 -17.25 -3.46
CA GLN A 81 -11.45 -17.35 -2.52
C GLN A 81 -11.41 -16.29 -1.41
N SER A 82 -10.22 -15.87 -0.99
CA SER A 82 -10.02 -14.95 0.13
C SER A 82 -9.45 -13.60 -0.27
N SER A 83 -8.68 -13.52 -1.35
CA SER A 83 -7.98 -12.32 -1.81
C SER A 83 -8.43 -11.93 -3.20
N SER A 84 -8.86 -10.68 -3.37
CA SER A 84 -9.26 -10.12 -4.68
C SER A 84 -8.09 -9.51 -5.45
N LEU A 85 -6.89 -9.36 -4.82
CA LEU A 85 -5.71 -8.71 -5.41
C LEU A 85 -4.42 -9.53 -5.13
N PRO A 86 -4.36 -10.81 -5.52
CA PRO A 86 -3.25 -11.69 -5.14
C PRO A 86 -1.90 -11.26 -5.73
N ALA A 87 -1.88 -10.78 -6.99
CA ALA A 87 -0.66 -10.31 -7.63
C ALA A 87 -0.08 -9.06 -6.98
N VAL A 88 -0.93 -8.22 -6.40
CA VAL A 88 -0.54 -7.04 -5.59
C VAL A 88 -0.02 -7.51 -4.23
N CYS A 89 -0.76 -8.35 -3.51
CA CYS A 89 -0.41 -8.80 -2.16
C CYS A 89 0.94 -9.53 -2.12
N GLY A 90 1.21 -10.41 -3.07
CA GLY A 90 2.48 -11.11 -3.18
C GLY A 90 3.70 -10.19 -3.33
N ARG A 91 3.49 -8.93 -3.81
CA ARG A 91 4.54 -7.93 -4.00
C ARG A 91 4.69 -6.96 -2.83
N VAL A 92 3.58 -6.53 -2.20
CA VAL A 92 3.61 -5.36 -1.31
C VAL A 92 3.25 -5.65 0.14
N CYS A 93 2.70 -6.83 0.48
CA CYS A 93 2.43 -7.20 1.86
C CYS A 93 3.71 -7.21 2.70
N PRO A 94 3.69 -6.72 3.95
CA PRO A 94 4.78 -6.90 4.90
C PRO A 94 4.70 -8.29 5.54
N GLN A 95 4.95 -9.34 4.74
CA GLN A 95 4.78 -10.74 5.13
C GLN A 95 5.58 -11.09 6.38
N GLU A 96 6.77 -10.48 6.53
CA GLU A 96 7.68 -10.67 7.66
C GLU A 96 7.08 -10.30 9.02
N THR A 97 6.07 -9.43 9.04
CA THR A 97 5.33 -9.05 10.26
C THR A 97 3.93 -9.66 10.35
N GLN A 98 3.48 -10.37 9.32
CA GLN A 98 2.14 -10.95 9.19
C GLN A 98 2.19 -12.48 9.11
N CYS A 99 1.88 -13.07 7.96
CA CYS A 99 1.79 -14.52 7.80
C CYS A 99 3.12 -15.24 8.04
N GLU A 100 4.23 -14.71 7.55
CA GLU A 100 5.56 -15.31 7.73
C GLU A 100 6.01 -15.24 9.20
N SER A 101 5.67 -14.18 9.96
CA SER A 101 5.98 -14.08 11.39
C SER A 101 5.35 -15.19 12.24
N LYS A 102 4.27 -15.80 11.75
CA LYS A 102 3.57 -16.91 12.42
C LYS A 102 4.00 -18.30 11.92
N CYS A 103 4.89 -18.33 10.92
CA CYS A 103 5.34 -19.61 10.36
C CYS A 103 6.23 -20.38 11.34
N VAL A 104 5.88 -21.65 11.60
CA VAL A 104 6.62 -22.53 12.53
C VAL A 104 8.08 -22.73 12.09
N ARG A 105 8.37 -22.67 10.79
CA ARG A 105 9.76 -22.75 10.27
C ARG A 105 10.62 -21.60 10.79
N GLY A 106 10.03 -20.42 11.04
CA GLY A 106 10.72 -19.25 11.59
C GLY A 106 11.27 -19.44 13.01
N ILE A 107 10.88 -20.49 13.74
CA ILE A 107 11.39 -20.77 15.11
C ILE A 107 12.86 -21.21 15.10
N LYS A 108 13.28 -22.00 14.09
CA LYS A 108 14.64 -22.56 13.99
C LYS A 108 15.43 -22.08 12.77
N GLY A 109 14.82 -21.30 11.92
CA GLY A 109 15.44 -20.81 10.69
C GLY A 109 14.59 -19.70 10.11
N GLU A 110 14.57 -19.56 8.77
CA GLU A 110 13.70 -18.63 8.08
C GLU A 110 12.30 -19.21 7.84
N PRO A 111 11.24 -18.39 7.95
CA PRO A 111 9.88 -18.82 7.59
C PRO A 111 9.83 -19.26 6.12
N VAL A 112 8.78 -19.98 5.73
CA VAL A 112 8.45 -20.21 4.33
C VAL A 112 8.17 -18.86 3.67
N ALA A 113 8.69 -18.65 2.46
CA ALA A 113 8.52 -17.42 1.69
C ALA A 113 7.09 -17.30 1.11
N ILE A 114 6.11 -17.15 1.99
CA ILE A 114 4.68 -17.22 1.66
C ILE A 114 4.30 -16.19 0.61
N GLY A 115 4.73 -14.93 0.79
CA GLY A 115 4.42 -13.87 -0.18
C GLY A 115 5.07 -14.08 -1.54
N ARG A 116 6.27 -14.65 -1.58
CA ARG A 116 6.95 -14.99 -2.85
C ARG A 116 6.22 -16.10 -3.60
N LEU A 117 5.66 -17.07 -2.87
CA LEU A 117 4.83 -18.14 -3.43
C LEU A 117 3.46 -17.60 -3.91
N GLU A 118 2.82 -16.72 -3.14
CA GLU A 118 1.58 -16.04 -3.54
C GLU A 118 1.80 -15.25 -4.83
N ARG A 119 2.89 -14.48 -4.93
CA ARG A 119 3.28 -13.77 -6.15
C ARG A 119 3.47 -14.72 -7.32
N PHE A 120 4.23 -15.80 -7.14
CA PHE A 120 4.48 -16.78 -8.18
C PHE A 120 3.17 -17.33 -8.76
N VAL A 121 2.26 -17.75 -7.89
CA VAL A 121 0.96 -18.31 -8.31
C VAL A 121 0.12 -17.29 -9.07
N ALA A 122 0.07 -16.04 -8.60
CA ALA A 122 -0.68 -15.00 -9.27
C ALA A 122 -0.07 -14.63 -10.63
N ASP A 123 1.26 -14.52 -10.73
CA ASP A 123 1.96 -14.25 -11.99
C ASP A 123 1.78 -15.40 -12.99
N TRP A 124 1.84 -16.66 -12.51
CA TRP A 124 1.61 -17.82 -13.32
C TRP A 124 0.19 -17.86 -13.90
N HIS A 125 -0.82 -17.62 -13.05
CA HIS A 125 -2.23 -17.52 -13.49
C HIS A 125 -2.39 -16.43 -14.54
N ASN A 126 -1.92 -15.22 -14.29
CA ASN A 126 -2.03 -14.10 -15.23
C ASN A 126 -1.38 -14.38 -16.60
N ALA A 127 -0.35 -15.22 -16.63
CA ALA A 127 0.33 -15.62 -17.87
C ALA A 127 -0.38 -16.76 -18.63
N HIS A 128 -1.19 -17.59 -17.96
CA HIS A 128 -1.76 -18.82 -18.52
C HIS A 128 -3.30 -18.83 -18.56
N ALA A 129 -3.98 -17.92 -17.84
CA ALA A 129 -5.45 -17.86 -17.85
C ALA A 129 -5.97 -17.53 -19.25
N THR A 130 -6.87 -18.36 -19.73
CA THR A 130 -7.54 -18.21 -21.05
C THR A 130 -9.02 -17.84 -20.92
N GLU A 131 -9.60 -18.00 -19.73
CA GLU A 131 -11.01 -17.77 -19.47
C GLU A 131 -11.23 -16.45 -18.73
N ALA A 132 -12.26 -15.72 -19.16
CA ALA A 132 -12.69 -14.51 -18.43
C ALA A 132 -13.37 -14.90 -17.10
N PRO A 133 -13.32 -14.04 -16.07
CA PRO A 133 -14.04 -14.27 -14.83
C PRO A 133 -15.53 -14.50 -15.07
N THR A 134 -16.11 -15.43 -14.31
CA THR A 134 -17.54 -15.70 -14.38
C THR A 134 -18.34 -14.52 -13.83
N VAL A 135 -19.32 -14.03 -14.60
CA VAL A 135 -20.24 -13.00 -14.12
C VAL A 135 -21.36 -13.67 -13.31
N PRO A 136 -21.53 -13.36 -12.02
CA PRO A 136 -22.60 -13.92 -11.20
C PRO A 136 -23.99 -13.47 -11.66
N ALA A 137 -25.02 -14.28 -11.37
CA ALA A 137 -26.40 -13.88 -11.62
C ALA A 137 -26.77 -12.64 -10.77
N PRO A 138 -27.43 -11.61 -11.37
CA PRO A 138 -27.85 -10.44 -10.64
C PRO A 138 -28.80 -10.76 -9.48
N ASN A 139 -28.56 -10.18 -8.30
CA ASN A 139 -29.46 -10.31 -7.15
C ASN A 139 -30.52 -9.18 -7.07
N GLY A 140 -30.45 -8.19 -7.95
CA GLY A 140 -31.40 -7.08 -8.03
C GLY A 140 -31.06 -5.85 -7.16
N HIS A 141 -29.99 -5.91 -6.38
CA HIS A 141 -29.59 -4.84 -5.44
C HIS A 141 -28.40 -4.04 -5.98
N LYS A 142 -28.37 -2.73 -5.65
CA LYS A 142 -27.39 -1.77 -6.16
C LYS A 142 -26.59 -1.14 -5.03
N VAL A 143 -25.27 -1.15 -5.14
CA VAL A 143 -24.34 -0.62 -4.11
C VAL A 143 -23.29 0.31 -4.70
N ALA A 144 -22.93 1.36 -3.93
CA ALA A 144 -21.91 2.33 -4.31
C ALA A 144 -20.65 2.16 -3.47
N ILE A 145 -19.49 2.25 -4.13
CA ILE A 145 -18.16 2.21 -3.50
C ILE A 145 -17.46 3.53 -3.79
N ILE A 146 -17.05 4.25 -2.77
CA ILE A 146 -16.33 5.53 -2.88
C ILE A 146 -14.84 5.29 -2.67
N GLY A 147 -14.06 5.39 -3.75
CA GLY A 147 -12.63 5.14 -3.80
C GLY A 147 -12.28 3.76 -4.36
N ALA A 148 -11.47 3.74 -5.42
CA ALA A 148 -10.95 2.54 -6.07
C ALA A 148 -9.57 2.11 -5.53
N GLY A 149 -9.28 2.36 -4.25
CA GLY A 149 -8.10 1.84 -3.56
C GLY A 149 -8.30 0.39 -3.11
N PRO A 150 -7.32 -0.21 -2.42
CA PRO A 150 -7.38 -1.63 -2.01
C PRO A 150 -8.64 -2.04 -1.26
N SER A 151 -9.12 -1.20 -0.33
CA SER A 151 -10.36 -1.48 0.43
C SER A 151 -11.60 -1.46 -0.46
N GLY A 152 -11.71 -0.44 -1.33
CA GLY A 152 -12.84 -0.30 -2.24
C GLY A 152 -12.88 -1.40 -3.30
N LEU A 153 -11.74 -1.72 -3.93
CA LEU A 153 -11.66 -2.80 -4.92
C LEU A 153 -12.00 -4.16 -4.32
N THR A 154 -11.56 -4.44 -3.07
CA THR A 154 -11.91 -5.68 -2.38
C THR A 154 -13.39 -5.74 -2.03
N CYS A 155 -13.95 -4.65 -1.49
CA CYS A 155 -15.39 -4.55 -1.20
C CYS A 155 -16.21 -4.74 -2.48
N ALA A 156 -15.84 -4.08 -3.57
CA ALA A 156 -16.48 -4.21 -4.87
C ALA A 156 -16.45 -5.65 -5.42
N GLY A 157 -15.28 -6.29 -5.35
CA GLY A 157 -15.12 -7.66 -5.83
C GLY A 157 -15.94 -8.68 -5.03
N ASP A 158 -15.94 -8.55 -3.70
CA ASP A 158 -16.72 -9.48 -2.86
C ASP A 158 -18.24 -9.29 -3.05
N LEU A 159 -18.73 -8.06 -3.21
CA LEU A 159 -20.14 -7.79 -3.52
C LEU A 159 -20.53 -8.22 -4.94
N ALA A 160 -19.64 -8.02 -5.92
CA ALA A 160 -19.87 -8.49 -7.28
C ALA A 160 -20.04 -10.02 -7.34
N LYS A 161 -19.22 -10.77 -6.60
CA LYS A 161 -19.35 -12.24 -6.48
C LYS A 161 -20.72 -12.67 -5.93
N LEU A 162 -21.41 -11.82 -5.18
CA LEU A 162 -22.76 -12.05 -4.64
C LEU A 162 -23.88 -11.57 -5.59
N GLY A 163 -23.54 -11.06 -6.78
CA GLY A 163 -24.49 -10.62 -7.80
C GLY A 163 -25.01 -9.19 -7.65
N TYR A 164 -24.41 -8.37 -6.79
CA TYR A 164 -24.78 -6.96 -6.67
C TYR A 164 -24.41 -6.15 -7.92
N ASP A 165 -25.23 -5.16 -8.28
CA ASP A 165 -24.88 -4.11 -9.25
C ASP A 165 -23.95 -3.09 -8.54
N VAL A 166 -22.64 -3.28 -8.71
CA VAL A 166 -21.61 -2.51 -8.01
C VAL A 166 -21.11 -1.37 -8.90
N THR A 167 -21.15 -0.14 -8.36
CA THR A 167 -20.54 1.03 -9.00
C THR A 167 -19.48 1.63 -8.09
N VAL A 168 -18.23 1.73 -8.59
CA VAL A 168 -17.11 2.36 -7.92
C VAL A 168 -16.93 3.78 -8.45
N PHE A 169 -16.82 4.75 -7.55
CA PHE A 169 -16.56 6.17 -7.85
C PHE A 169 -15.14 6.52 -7.41
N GLU A 170 -14.28 6.89 -8.35
CA GLU A 170 -12.88 7.21 -8.12
C GLU A 170 -12.58 8.65 -8.51
N ALA A 171 -11.94 9.40 -7.60
CA ALA A 171 -11.59 10.79 -7.80
C ALA A 171 -10.47 11.00 -8.84
N LEU A 172 -9.55 10.07 -8.94
CA LEU A 172 -8.44 10.11 -9.89
C LEU A 172 -8.85 9.57 -11.27
N HIS A 173 -8.01 9.77 -12.27
CA HIS A 173 -8.24 9.29 -13.63
C HIS A 173 -7.90 7.81 -13.83
N LEU A 174 -7.30 7.15 -12.84
CA LEU A 174 -7.02 5.71 -12.81
C LEU A 174 -7.48 5.11 -11.50
N ALA A 175 -8.03 3.90 -11.57
CA ALA A 175 -8.35 3.09 -10.40
C ALA A 175 -7.08 2.47 -9.80
N GLY A 176 -7.13 2.15 -8.50
CA GLY A 176 -6.03 1.53 -7.76
C GLY A 176 -5.59 2.33 -6.51
N GLY A 177 -5.95 3.61 -6.41
CA GLY A 177 -5.57 4.45 -5.27
C GLY A 177 -4.06 4.44 -5.05
N VAL A 178 -3.61 4.18 -3.80
CA VAL A 178 -2.19 4.15 -3.43
C VAL A 178 -1.35 3.16 -4.27
N LEU A 179 -1.97 2.12 -4.84
CA LEU A 179 -1.28 1.15 -5.71
C LEU A 179 -0.76 1.80 -6.99
N VAL A 180 -1.42 2.87 -7.46
CA VAL A 180 -1.05 3.57 -8.70
C VAL A 180 -0.35 4.91 -8.44
N TYR A 181 -0.77 5.69 -7.44
CA TYR A 181 -0.14 6.99 -7.20
C TYR A 181 1.06 6.89 -6.24
N GLY A 182 1.03 5.97 -5.26
CA GLY A 182 2.00 5.91 -4.16
C GLY A 182 3.12 4.91 -4.39
N ILE A 183 2.79 3.64 -4.65
CA ILE A 183 3.78 2.57 -4.79
C ILE A 183 4.48 2.68 -6.15
N PRO A 184 5.84 2.70 -6.20
CA PRO A 184 6.56 2.87 -7.45
C PRO A 184 6.42 1.70 -8.44
N GLU A 185 6.59 2.00 -9.73
CA GLU A 185 6.57 1.04 -10.82
C GLU A 185 7.53 -0.13 -10.59
N PHE A 186 8.72 0.15 -10.06
CA PHE A 186 9.75 -0.86 -9.81
C PHE A 186 9.46 -1.80 -8.63
N ARG A 187 8.42 -1.52 -7.81
CA ARG A 187 7.90 -2.41 -6.77
C ARG A 187 6.59 -3.09 -7.18
N LEU A 188 5.73 -2.33 -7.84
CA LEU A 188 4.42 -2.77 -8.28
C LEU A 188 4.13 -2.18 -9.67
N PRO A 189 4.40 -2.93 -10.75
CA PRO A 189 4.07 -2.51 -12.11
C PRO A 189 2.59 -2.14 -12.24
N LYS A 190 2.30 -1.00 -12.88
CA LYS A 190 0.91 -0.51 -12.99
C LYS A 190 0.05 -1.40 -13.89
N SER A 191 0.67 -2.15 -14.79
CA SER A 191 -0.03 -3.19 -15.57
C SER A 191 -0.64 -4.29 -14.71
N ILE A 192 0.02 -4.67 -13.61
CA ILE A 192 -0.51 -5.63 -12.64
C ILE A 192 -1.78 -5.07 -11.98
N VAL A 193 -1.74 -3.82 -11.51
CA VAL A 193 -2.90 -3.18 -10.88
C VAL A 193 -4.05 -3.04 -11.87
N GLN A 194 -3.74 -2.64 -13.11
CA GLN A 194 -4.76 -2.51 -14.16
C GLN A 194 -5.42 -3.85 -14.47
N HIS A 195 -4.64 -4.94 -14.55
CA HIS A 195 -5.17 -6.28 -14.78
C HIS A 195 -6.15 -6.71 -13.68
N GLU A 196 -5.82 -6.45 -12.41
CA GLU A 196 -6.74 -6.74 -11.29
C GLU A 196 -8.04 -5.92 -11.39
N VAL A 197 -7.95 -4.65 -11.79
CA VAL A 197 -9.13 -3.80 -12.04
C VAL A 197 -9.95 -4.31 -13.23
N ASP A 198 -9.30 -4.72 -14.32
CA ASP A 198 -9.96 -5.26 -15.51
C ASP A 198 -10.72 -6.56 -15.19
N ASN A 199 -10.18 -7.40 -14.31
CA ASN A 199 -10.86 -8.60 -13.81
C ASN A 199 -12.16 -8.26 -13.06
N LEU A 200 -12.14 -7.20 -12.22
CA LEU A 200 -13.35 -6.72 -11.55
C LEU A 200 -14.38 -6.17 -12.54
N ILE A 201 -13.94 -5.42 -13.55
CA ILE A 201 -14.80 -4.90 -14.62
C ILE A 201 -15.41 -6.07 -15.42
N ALA A 202 -14.63 -7.09 -15.72
CA ALA A 202 -15.11 -8.30 -16.40
C ALA A 202 -16.17 -9.07 -15.59
N MET A 203 -16.13 -8.97 -14.25
CA MET A 203 -17.19 -9.50 -13.35
C MET A 203 -18.44 -8.61 -13.29
N GLY A 204 -18.49 -7.48 -14.00
CA GLY A 204 -19.63 -6.57 -14.04
C GLY A 204 -19.52 -5.33 -13.15
N VAL A 205 -18.40 -5.12 -12.45
CA VAL A 205 -18.19 -3.90 -11.66
C VAL A 205 -18.04 -2.69 -12.58
N LYS A 206 -18.81 -1.64 -12.33
CA LYS A 206 -18.70 -0.35 -13.04
C LYS A 206 -17.69 0.53 -12.31
N VAL A 207 -16.69 1.07 -13.02
CA VAL A 207 -15.68 1.97 -12.44
C VAL A 207 -15.78 3.33 -13.12
N ASN A 208 -16.23 4.33 -12.37
CA ASN A 208 -16.36 5.71 -12.80
C ASN A 208 -15.20 6.54 -12.23
N THR A 209 -14.20 6.83 -13.07
CA THR A 209 -13.08 7.70 -12.71
C THR A 209 -13.42 9.17 -12.88
N ASN A 210 -12.58 10.07 -12.32
CA ASN A 210 -12.78 11.53 -12.32
C ASN A 210 -14.08 11.99 -11.65
N VAL A 211 -14.59 11.20 -10.69
CA VAL A 211 -15.79 11.52 -9.91
C VAL A 211 -15.40 11.76 -8.45
N VAL A 212 -15.45 13.03 -8.04
CA VAL A 212 -15.08 13.45 -6.68
C VAL A 212 -16.34 13.51 -5.82
N VAL A 213 -16.62 12.43 -5.08
CA VAL A 213 -17.76 12.40 -4.15
C VAL A 213 -17.59 13.47 -3.05
N GLY A 214 -18.63 14.26 -2.82
CA GLY A 214 -18.62 15.49 -2.03
C GLY A 214 -18.32 16.75 -2.84
N ARG A 215 -18.21 16.64 -4.20
CA ARG A 215 -18.07 17.77 -5.13
C ARG A 215 -18.89 17.61 -6.41
N THR A 216 -18.69 16.50 -7.14
CA THR A 216 -19.42 16.20 -8.39
C THR A 216 -20.72 15.46 -8.13
N ILE A 217 -20.80 14.75 -7.03
CA ILE A 217 -21.96 14.05 -6.52
C ILE A 217 -21.84 13.94 -5.00
N GLU A 218 -22.95 14.07 -4.28
CA GLU A 218 -22.99 13.91 -2.82
C GLU A 218 -23.45 12.49 -2.42
N VAL A 219 -23.18 12.09 -1.16
CA VAL A 219 -23.60 10.79 -0.63
C VAL A 219 -25.14 10.64 -0.65
N ASP A 220 -25.87 11.75 -0.38
CA ASP A 220 -27.33 11.75 -0.41
C ASP A 220 -27.87 11.50 -1.82
N GLU A 221 -27.27 12.12 -2.83
CA GLU A 221 -27.62 11.91 -4.23
C GLU A 221 -27.38 10.45 -4.70
N LEU A 222 -26.40 9.75 -4.11
CA LEU A 222 -26.22 8.32 -4.41
C LEU A 222 -27.42 7.50 -3.90
N PHE A 223 -27.94 7.77 -2.71
CA PHE A 223 -29.17 7.14 -2.22
C PHE A 223 -30.38 7.46 -3.11
N GLU A 224 -30.53 8.73 -3.54
CA GLU A 224 -31.58 9.16 -4.48
C GLU A 224 -31.49 8.44 -5.83
N GLN A 225 -30.29 8.06 -6.27
CA GLN A 225 -30.04 7.23 -7.48
C GLN A 225 -30.31 5.74 -7.26
N GLY A 226 -30.80 5.35 -6.09
CA GLY A 226 -31.22 3.97 -5.79
C GLY A 226 -30.09 3.05 -5.32
N PHE A 227 -28.95 3.60 -4.89
CA PHE A 227 -27.96 2.78 -4.17
C PHE A 227 -28.49 2.47 -2.76
N GLU A 228 -28.50 1.21 -2.37
CA GLU A 228 -29.08 0.75 -1.11
C GLU A 228 -28.10 0.78 0.05
N ALA A 229 -26.79 0.66 -0.24
CA ALA A 229 -25.71 0.82 0.71
C ALA A 229 -24.49 1.44 0.02
N ILE A 230 -23.69 2.17 0.83
CA ILE A 230 -22.52 2.92 0.36
C ILE A 230 -21.32 2.54 1.21
N PHE A 231 -20.20 2.21 0.56
CA PHE A 231 -18.90 2.00 1.23
C PHE A 231 -17.95 3.18 0.97
N ILE A 232 -17.36 3.73 2.04
CA ILE A 232 -16.36 4.80 1.96
C ILE A 232 -14.96 4.20 2.17
N GLY A 233 -14.22 4.04 1.06
CA GLY A 233 -12.84 3.58 1.00
C GLY A 233 -11.91 4.68 0.46
N SER A 234 -12.14 5.94 0.81
CA SER A 234 -11.44 7.12 0.27
C SER A 234 -9.97 7.27 0.71
N GLY A 235 -9.49 6.38 1.59
CA GLY A 235 -8.12 6.34 2.05
C GLY A 235 -7.69 7.54 2.91
N ALA A 236 -6.36 7.74 3.01
CA ALA A 236 -5.74 8.84 3.75
C ALA A 236 -4.64 9.47 2.88
N GLY A 237 -5.02 10.41 2.02
CA GLY A 237 -4.13 11.03 1.04
C GLY A 237 -3.66 12.45 1.40
N LEU A 238 -4.17 13.06 2.49
CA LEU A 238 -3.79 14.41 2.88
C LEU A 238 -2.45 14.39 3.65
N PRO A 239 -1.37 15.00 3.10
CA PRO A 239 -0.04 14.92 3.71
C PRO A 239 0.05 15.72 5.00
N ARG A 240 0.94 15.28 5.90
CA ARG A 240 1.34 16.01 7.09
C ARG A 240 2.66 16.70 6.86
N PHE A 241 2.82 17.86 7.51
CA PHE A 241 4.05 18.65 7.55
C PHE A 241 4.51 18.82 9.00
N MET A 242 5.78 19.11 9.20
CA MET A 242 6.39 19.29 10.53
C MET A 242 6.04 20.63 11.16
N LYS A 243 5.63 21.61 10.35
CA LYS A 243 5.37 23.02 10.74
C LYS A 243 6.66 23.74 11.15
N ILE A 244 7.75 23.44 10.45
CA ILE A 244 9.05 24.11 10.62
C ILE A 244 9.21 25.22 9.58
N PRO A 245 10.09 26.22 9.84
CA PRO A 245 10.36 27.28 8.87
C PRO A 245 10.85 26.72 7.54
N GLY A 246 10.42 27.33 6.42
CA GLY A 246 10.85 26.99 5.08
C GLY A 246 10.11 25.85 4.39
N GLU A 247 9.15 25.19 5.03
CA GLU A 247 8.35 24.08 4.39
C GLU A 247 7.54 24.55 3.17
N ASN A 248 7.37 25.84 2.95
CA ASN A 248 6.69 26.42 1.80
C ASN A 248 7.65 26.85 0.68
N PHE A 249 8.91 26.50 0.75
CA PHE A 249 9.91 26.82 -0.28
C PHE A 249 9.76 25.92 -1.51
N LYS A 250 10.19 26.45 -2.66
CA LYS A 250 10.25 25.72 -3.93
C LYS A 250 11.31 24.61 -3.84
N GLY A 251 10.89 23.37 -4.08
CA GLY A 251 11.72 22.18 -3.88
C GLY A 251 11.37 21.41 -2.61
N VAL A 252 10.39 21.89 -1.81
CA VAL A 252 9.76 21.11 -0.75
C VAL A 252 8.51 20.45 -1.29
N TYR A 253 8.41 19.14 -1.15
CA TYR A 253 7.27 18.33 -1.55
C TYR A 253 6.77 17.48 -0.39
N SER A 254 5.48 17.18 -0.38
CA SER A 254 5.03 15.99 0.35
C SER A 254 5.39 14.72 -0.46
N ALA A 255 5.58 13.59 0.22
CA ALA A 255 5.82 12.32 -0.46
C ALA A 255 4.66 11.97 -1.40
N ASN A 256 3.40 12.26 -1.00
CA ASN A 256 2.24 12.02 -1.86
C ASN A 256 2.31 12.82 -3.16
N GLU A 257 2.65 14.11 -3.11
CA GLU A 257 2.80 14.93 -4.29
C GLU A 257 3.95 14.42 -5.18
N PHE A 258 5.11 14.18 -4.59
CA PHE A 258 6.28 13.69 -5.32
C PHE A 258 6.00 12.35 -6.01
N LEU A 259 5.48 11.37 -5.27
CA LEU A 259 5.17 10.04 -5.79
C LEU A 259 4.02 10.06 -6.81
N THR A 260 3.00 10.92 -6.62
CA THR A 260 1.92 11.08 -7.61
C THR A 260 2.48 11.57 -8.93
N ARG A 261 3.38 12.56 -8.94
CA ARG A 261 4.05 13.04 -10.16
C ARG A 261 4.86 11.92 -10.83
N VAL A 262 5.60 11.15 -10.04
CA VAL A 262 6.45 10.07 -10.57
C VAL A 262 5.62 8.90 -11.07
N ASN A 263 4.72 8.36 -10.26
CA ASN A 263 4.04 7.08 -10.53
C ASN A 263 2.77 7.24 -11.36
N LEU A 264 1.80 8.04 -10.88
CA LEU A 264 0.52 8.23 -11.56
C LEU A 264 0.68 9.06 -12.83
N MET A 265 1.42 10.17 -12.73
CA MET A 265 1.65 11.10 -13.83
C MET A 265 2.86 10.72 -14.67
N LYS A 266 3.58 9.64 -14.31
CA LYS A 266 4.68 9.03 -15.08
C LYS A 266 5.83 9.99 -15.41
N ALA A 267 6.16 10.94 -14.51
CA ALA A 267 7.19 11.96 -14.73
C ALA A 267 8.59 11.40 -15.05
N TYR A 268 8.84 10.11 -14.79
CA TYR A 268 10.07 9.42 -15.16
C TYR A 268 10.17 9.05 -16.63
N LYS A 269 9.08 9.15 -17.40
CA LYS A 269 9.09 8.83 -18.83
C LYS A 269 9.49 10.04 -19.64
N PRO A 270 10.34 9.88 -20.68
CA PRO A 270 10.79 10.99 -21.52
C PRO A 270 9.67 11.76 -22.21
N GLU A 271 8.58 11.06 -22.54
CA GLU A 271 7.40 11.63 -23.22
C GLU A 271 6.41 12.30 -22.27
N SER A 272 6.67 12.33 -20.95
CA SER A 272 5.76 12.91 -19.96
C SER A 272 5.90 14.43 -19.89
N ASP A 273 4.78 15.14 -19.98
CA ASP A 273 4.70 16.60 -19.76
C ASP A 273 4.64 16.97 -18.26
N THR A 274 4.67 15.99 -17.36
CA THR A 274 4.59 16.26 -15.93
C THR A 274 5.83 16.96 -15.42
N PRO A 275 5.70 18.18 -14.86
CA PRO A 275 6.86 18.92 -14.39
C PRO A 275 7.48 18.26 -13.16
N ILE A 276 8.74 17.87 -13.28
CA ILE A 276 9.58 17.42 -12.18
C ILE A 276 10.96 18.04 -12.33
N LYS A 277 11.45 18.67 -11.24
CA LYS A 277 12.79 19.27 -11.24
C LYS A 277 13.82 18.13 -11.10
N LYS A 278 14.88 18.18 -11.90
CA LYS A 278 16.09 17.38 -11.66
C LYS A 278 16.84 18.00 -10.47
N ASN A 279 17.01 17.23 -9.44
CA ASN A 279 17.68 17.64 -8.22
C ASN A 279 19.02 16.92 -8.10
N THR A 280 20.02 17.59 -7.51
CA THR A 280 21.34 17.01 -7.27
C THR A 280 21.37 16.26 -5.93
N SER A 281 20.81 16.88 -4.90
CA SER A 281 20.79 16.31 -3.54
C SER A 281 19.39 16.38 -2.93
N VAL A 282 18.83 15.24 -2.57
CA VAL A 282 17.46 15.12 -2.06
C VAL A 282 17.47 14.58 -0.65
N ALA A 283 16.81 15.26 0.29
CA ALA A 283 16.51 14.72 1.61
C ALA A 283 15.05 14.24 1.66
N VAL A 284 14.87 12.99 2.08
CA VAL A 284 13.54 12.41 2.36
C VAL A 284 13.40 12.25 3.86
N VAL A 285 12.44 12.96 4.44
CA VAL A 285 12.21 13.00 5.89
C VAL A 285 11.17 11.95 6.27
N GLY A 286 11.61 10.89 6.93
CA GLY A 286 10.76 9.79 7.37
C GLY A 286 11.46 8.43 7.29
N GLY A 287 10.88 7.39 7.91
CA GLY A 287 11.46 6.04 7.99
C GLY A 287 10.48 4.92 7.60
N GLY A 288 9.34 5.24 6.97
CA GLY A 288 8.36 4.26 6.51
C GLY A 288 8.58 3.82 5.06
N ASN A 289 7.76 2.88 4.58
CA ASN A 289 7.81 2.40 3.18
C ASN A 289 7.70 3.55 2.17
N VAL A 290 6.85 4.56 2.44
CA VAL A 290 6.68 5.73 1.58
C VAL A 290 7.97 6.56 1.47
N ALA A 291 8.77 6.62 2.55
CA ALA A 291 10.06 7.29 2.51
C ALA A 291 11.08 6.52 1.65
N MET A 292 11.11 5.18 1.77
CA MET A 292 11.93 4.32 0.90
C MET A 292 11.54 4.48 -0.56
N ASP A 293 10.25 4.48 -0.85
CA ASP A 293 9.71 4.69 -2.20
C ASP A 293 10.11 6.04 -2.79
N ALA A 294 9.96 7.13 -2.02
CA ALA A 294 10.34 8.47 -2.47
C ALA A 294 11.86 8.60 -2.70
N ALA A 295 12.68 8.07 -1.79
CA ALA A 295 14.13 8.11 -1.92
C ALA A 295 14.63 7.31 -3.13
N ARG A 296 14.11 6.11 -3.33
CA ARG A 296 14.45 5.25 -4.48
C ARG A 296 13.96 5.84 -5.80
N CYS A 297 12.81 6.53 -5.82
CA CYS A 297 12.36 7.32 -6.97
C CYS A 297 13.32 8.49 -7.26
N ALA A 298 13.70 9.27 -6.24
CA ALA A 298 14.63 10.38 -6.41
C ALA A 298 15.98 9.92 -7.00
N LYS A 299 16.51 8.77 -6.54
CA LYS A 299 17.73 8.17 -7.07
C LYS A 299 17.60 7.83 -8.55
N ARG A 300 16.48 7.20 -8.96
CA ARG A 300 16.19 6.84 -10.36
C ARG A 300 15.96 8.04 -11.27
N LEU A 301 15.51 9.17 -10.72
CA LEU A 301 15.38 10.44 -11.44
C LEU A 301 16.71 11.18 -11.63
N GLY A 302 17.81 10.60 -11.13
CA GLY A 302 19.17 11.08 -11.38
C GLY A 302 19.79 11.92 -10.27
N ALA A 303 19.20 11.93 -9.05
CA ALA A 303 19.84 12.59 -7.92
C ALA A 303 21.16 11.88 -7.55
N GLU A 304 22.23 12.64 -7.42
CA GLU A 304 23.55 12.14 -7.04
C GLU A 304 23.55 11.66 -5.58
N ASN A 305 23.07 12.52 -4.69
CA ASN A 305 22.94 12.22 -3.27
C ASN A 305 21.48 12.14 -2.86
N VAL A 306 21.10 11.04 -2.22
CA VAL A 306 19.76 10.88 -1.64
C VAL A 306 19.91 10.47 -0.19
N TYR A 307 19.28 11.22 0.71
CA TYR A 307 19.35 11.01 2.15
C TYR A 307 17.97 10.59 2.67
N ILE A 308 17.93 9.54 3.49
CA ILE A 308 16.82 9.29 4.41
C ILE A 308 17.17 9.98 5.73
N VAL A 309 16.38 10.95 6.15
CA VAL A 309 16.52 11.63 7.43
C VAL A 309 15.45 11.14 8.38
N TYR A 310 15.87 10.44 9.44
CA TYR A 310 14.95 9.78 10.36
C TYR A 310 15.34 10.00 11.82
N ARG A 311 14.39 10.45 12.63
CA ARG A 311 14.61 10.85 14.02
C ARG A 311 14.88 9.72 15.01
N ARG A 312 14.73 8.44 14.60
CA ARG A 312 15.06 7.25 15.40
C ARG A 312 16.17 6.44 14.73
N GLY A 313 16.53 5.31 15.32
CA GLY A 313 17.51 4.37 14.76
C GLY A 313 16.94 3.49 13.65
N LEU A 314 17.82 2.70 13.02
CA LEU A 314 17.42 1.74 11.98
C LEU A 314 16.44 0.68 12.50
N GLU A 315 16.64 0.22 13.74
CA GLU A 315 15.78 -0.80 14.37
C GLU A 315 14.34 -0.31 14.59
N GLU A 316 14.14 1.00 14.77
CA GLU A 316 12.84 1.60 14.96
C GLU A 316 12.15 1.98 13.63
N MET A 317 12.76 1.70 12.48
CA MET A 317 12.15 2.00 11.19
C MET A 317 10.92 1.12 10.93
N PRO A 318 9.76 1.71 10.61
CA PRO A 318 8.56 0.94 10.29
C PRO A 318 8.52 0.42 8.84
N ALA A 319 9.51 0.77 8.02
CA ALA A 319 9.63 0.24 6.65
C ALA A 319 9.95 -1.25 6.67
N ARG A 320 9.55 -1.98 5.63
CA ARG A 320 9.95 -3.37 5.41
C ARG A 320 11.47 -3.48 5.32
N LYS A 321 12.03 -4.51 5.98
CA LYS A 321 13.48 -4.73 6.00
C LYS A 321 14.06 -4.83 4.59
N GLU A 322 13.41 -5.59 3.71
CA GLU A 322 13.82 -5.74 2.31
C GLU A 322 13.87 -4.39 1.56
N GLU A 323 12.94 -3.47 1.83
CA GLU A 323 12.94 -2.14 1.20
C GLU A 323 14.06 -1.22 1.75
N VAL A 324 14.40 -1.36 3.02
CA VAL A 324 15.55 -0.66 3.63
C VAL A 324 16.86 -1.20 3.05
N GLU A 325 17.02 -2.51 2.95
CA GLU A 325 18.18 -3.17 2.35
C GLU A 325 18.35 -2.75 0.89
N HIS A 326 17.28 -2.82 0.09
CA HIS A 326 17.32 -2.36 -1.31
C HIS A 326 17.70 -0.89 -1.45
N ALA A 327 17.22 -0.03 -0.54
CA ALA A 327 17.57 1.39 -0.56
C ALA A 327 19.07 1.61 -0.27
N MET A 328 19.63 0.89 0.70
CA MET A 328 21.06 0.93 1.02
C MET A 328 21.93 0.43 -0.15
N GLU A 329 21.55 -0.70 -0.75
CA GLU A 329 22.24 -1.26 -1.92
C GLU A 329 22.21 -0.31 -3.13
N GLU A 330 21.15 0.47 -3.29
CA GLU A 330 21.00 1.49 -4.35
C GLU A 330 21.79 2.78 -4.07
N GLY A 331 22.53 2.85 -2.95
CA GLY A 331 23.39 3.97 -2.59
C GLY A 331 22.66 5.12 -1.91
N ILE A 332 21.52 4.88 -1.28
CA ILE A 332 20.82 5.88 -0.45
C ILE A 332 21.50 5.97 0.90
N ILE A 333 21.76 7.19 1.38
CA ILE A 333 22.49 7.50 2.60
C ILE A 333 21.50 7.66 3.76
N PHE A 334 21.65 6.85 4.79
CA PHE A 334 20.77 6.90 5.97
C PHE A 334 21.36 7.81 7.05
N LYS A 335 20.68 8.92 7.31
CA LYS A 335 20.91 9.87 8.40
C LYS A 335 19.87 9.57 9.51
N THR A 336 20.11 8.48 10.23
CA THR A 336 19.31 8.13 11.42
C THR A 336 19.70 8.97 12.62
N LEU A 337 18.84 9.04 13.63
CA LEU A 337 18.99 9.90 14.78
C LEU A 337 19.20 11.38 14.41
N ASN A 338 18.47 11.83 13.37
CA ASN A 338 18.50 13.19 12.90
C ASN A 338 17.09 13.71 12.67
N ASN A 339 16.80 14.93 13.09
CA ASN A 339 15.48 15.57 12.93
C ASN A 339 15.62 16.95 12.29
N PRO A 340 14.91 17.26 11.21
CA PRO A 340 14.89 18.61 10.63
C PRO A 340 14.24 19.60 11.57
N VAL A 341 14.80 20.82 11.63
CA VAL A 341 14.26 21.95 12.42
C VAL A 341 13.97 23.18 11.57
N GLU A 342 14.62 23.31 10.40
CA GLU A 342 14.41 24.41 9.47
C GLU A 342 14.84 24.00 8.05
N ILE A 343 14.14 24.50 7.03
CA ILE A 343 14.55 24.38 5.63
C ILE A 343 15.10 25.73 5.19
N LEU A 344 16.33 25.71 4.64
CA LEU A 344 17.03 26.89 4.18
C LEU A 344 16.75 27.14 2.69
N GLY A 345 16.67 28.40 2.30
CA GLY A 345 16.43 28.77 0.92
C GLY A 345 17.14 30.04 0.50
N ASN A 346 17.28 30.23 -0.81
CA ASN A 346 17.83 31.47 -1.37
C ASN A 346 16.78 32.61 -1.42
N GLU A 347 17.16 33.77 -1.92
CA GLU A 347 16.30 34.94 -2.10
C GLU A 347 15.03 34.69 -2.95
N HIS A 348 15.07 33.72 -3.85
CA HIS A 348 13.94 33.29 -4.69
C HIS A 348 13.12 32.15 -4.05
N LYS A 349 13.39 31.80 -2.79
CA LYS A 349 12.75 30.74 -2.02
C LYS A 349 12.92 29.34 -2.64
N PHE A 350 14.04 29.06 -3.30
CA PHE A 350 14.44 27.70 -3.65
C PHE A 350 15.26 27.10 -2.51
N VAL A 351 14.99 25.82 -2.22
CA VAL A 351 15.74 25.06 -1.20
C VAL A 351 17.22 25.05 -1.54
N THR A 352 18.05 25.33 -0.52
CA THR A 352 19.52 25.29 -0.61
C THR A 352 20.14 24.42 0.49
N GLY A 353 19.35 24.04 1.51
CA GLY A 353 19.81 23.19 2.59
C GLY A 353 18.69 22.87 3.56
N MET A 354 18.98 21.99 4.50
CA MET A 354 18.10 21.60 5.60
C MET A 354 18.90 21.56 6.91
N LYS A 355 18.49 22.37 7.87
CA LYS A 355 19.07 22.39 9.21
C LYS A 355 18.46 21.25 10.03
N CYS A 356 19.31 20.43 10.61
CA CYS A 356 18.94 19.29 11.43
C CYS A 356 19.60 19.36 12.80
N VAL A 357 19.02 18.63 13.76
CA VAL A 357 19.62 18.33 15.06
C VAL A 357 19.84 16.83 15.21
N GLU A 358 20.87 16.44 15.97
CA GLU A 358 21.04 15.04 16.36
C GLU A 358 20.03 14.64 17.43
N MET A 359 19.64 13.37 17.43
CA MET A 359 18.69 12.80 18.38
C MET A 359 19.35 11.70 19.20
N GLU A 360 18.84 11.51 20.41
CA GLU A 360 19.10 10.34 21.24
C GLU A 360 17.83 9.53 21.47
N LEU A 361 17.99 8.23 21.74
CA LEU A 361 16.87 7.35 22.04
C LEU A 361 16.66 7.25 23.54
N GLY A 362 15.52 7.74 24.00
CA GLY A 362 15.05 7.59 25.37
C GLY A 362 14.20 6.32 25.57
N GLU A 363 13.35 6.35 26.59
CA GLU A 363 12.45 5.23 26.91
C GLU A 363 11.45 4.91 25.78
N PRO A 364 10.97 3.64 25.68
CA PRO A 364 9.96 3.25 24.72
C PRO A 364 8.66 4.03 24.86
N ASP A 365 8.04 4.40 23.73
CA ASP A 365 6.71 4.98 23.66
C ASP A 365 5.61 3.89 23.74
N ALA A 366 4.33 4.30 23.70
CA ALA A 366 3.19 3.37 23.73
C ALA A 366 3.16 2.35 22.57
N SER A 367 3.94 2.57 21.50
CA SER A 367 4.11 1.62 20.40
C SER A 367 5.29 0.66 20.61
N GLY A 368 5.99 0.75 21.74
CA GLY A 368 7.19 -0.03 22.04
C GLY A 368 8.46 0.48 21.38
N ARG A 369 8.42 1.59 20.62
CA ARG A 369 9.58 2.18 19.99
C ARG A 369 10.19 3.25 20.87
N ARG A 370 11.52 3.29 20.97
CA ARG A 370 12.24 4.27 21.79
C ARG A 370 11.94 5.70 21.33
N ARG A 371 11.65 6.58 22.31
CA ARG A 371 11.27 7.97 22.04
C ARG A 371 12.51 8.77 21.61
N PRO A 372 12.44 9.53 20.49
CA PRO A 372 13.55 10.41 20.11
C PRO A 372 13.57 11.66 21.00
N VAL A 373 14.74 12.02 21.47
CA VAL A 373 15.03 13.23 22.30
C VAL A 373 16.11 14.04 21.58
N GLU A 374 15.92 15.35 21.48
CA GLU A 374 16.90 16.24 20.85
C GLU A 374 18.17 16.36 21.71
N LYS A 375 19.32 16.27 21.06
CA LYS A 375 20.63 16.47 21.68
C LYS A 375 20.98 17.96 21.64
N PRO A 376 21.24 18.59 22.77
CA PRO A 376 21.60 20.03 22.80
C PRO A 376 22.84 20.33 21.95
N ASP A 377 22.90 21.52 21.37
CA ASP A 377 24.05 22.07 20.63
C ASP A 377 24.55 21.14 19.49
N SER A 378 23.64 20.39 18.84
CA SER A 378 23.98 19.41 17.82
C SER A 378 23.51 19.82 16.42
N GLU A 379 23.19 21.09 16.23
CA GLU A 379 22.69 21.59 14.93
C GLU A 379 23.78 21.49 13.84
N PHE A 380 23.32 21.04 12.65
CA PHE A 380 24.13 21.01 11.44
C PHE A 380 23.29 21.27 10.22
N VAL A 381 23.92 21.62 9.11
CA VAL A 381 23.25 21.83 7.82
C VAL A 381 23.58 20.67 6.90
N LEU A 382 22.54 20.13 6.27
CA LEU A 382 22.63 19.18 5.18
C LEU A 382 22.39 19.93 3.87
N ASP A 383 23.38 19.95 2.99
CA ASP A 383 23.28 20.62 1.69
C ASP A 383 22.38 19.81 0.75
N VAL A 384 21.20 20.33 0.48
CA VAL A 384 20.19 19.71 -0.39
C VAL A 384 19.43 20.76 -1.18
N ASP A 385 18.99 20.42 -2.38
CA ASP A 385 18.18 21.28 -3.26
C ASP A 385 16.73 20.81 -3.40
N CYS A 386 16.38 19.73 -2.69
CA CYS A 386 15.02 19.19 -2.60
C CYS A 386 14.80 18.51 -1.24
N VAL A 387 13.60 18.70 -0.68
CA VAL A 387 13.14 18.03 0.54
C VAL A 387 11.79 17.37 0.29
N VAL A 388 11.67 16.09 0.62
CA VAL A 388 10.41 15.32 0.52
C VAL A 388 9.94 14.92 1.91
N MET A 389 8.81 15.49 2.35
CA MET A 389 8.19 15.19 3.65
C MET A 389 7.40 13.89 3.58
N SER A 390 7.86 12.85 4.30
CA SER A 390 7.27 11.51 4.34
C SER A 390 6.91 11.09 5.77
N ILE A 391 6.21 11.96 6.49
CA ILE A 391 5.89 11.82 7.92
C ILE A 391 4.44 11.38 8.20
N GLY A 392 3.80 10.80 7.21
CA GLY A 392 2.46 10.27 7.28
C GLY A 392 1.39 11.19 6.68
N THR A 393 0.17 10.65 6.66
CA THR A 393 -1.00 11.27 6.02
C THR A 393 -2.23 11.19 6.93
N SER A 394 -3.30 11.85 6.52
CA SER A 394 -4.62 11.80 7.15
C SER A 394 -5.72 11.74 6.09
N PRO A 395 -6.94 11.29 6.43
CA PRO A 395 -8.07 11.31 5.50
C PRO A 395 -8.41 12.71 5.02
N ASN A 396 -8.83 12.82 3.76
CA ASN A 396 -9.36 14.07 3.22
C ASN A 396 -10.70 14.41 3.89
N PRO A 397 -10.89 15.66 4.39
CA PRO A 397 -12.09 16.04 5.10
C PRO A 397 -13.33 16.24 4.20
N LEU A 398 -13.21 16.13 2.87
CA LEU A 398 -14.25 16.48 1.93
C LEU A 398 -15.57 15.76 2.22
N ILE A 399 -15.57 14.43 2.23
CA ILE A 399 -16.80 13.63 2.41
C ILE A 399 -17.45 13.92 3.76
N ARG A 400 -16.67 13.96 4.86
CA ARG A 400 -17.24 14.29 6.17
C ARG A 400 -17.86 15.68 6.25
N ASN A 401 -17.30 16.66 5.52
CA ASN A 401 -17.79 18.05 5.54
C ASN A 401 -19.04 18.25 4.68
N THR A 402 -19.28 17.35 3.72
CA THR A 402 -20.45 17.43 2.80
C THR A 402 -21.54 16.40 3.13
N THR A 403 -21.30 15.51 4.09
CA THR A 403 -22.24 14.44 4.44
C THR A 403 -22.63 14.53 5.91
N LYS A 404 -23.90 14.85 6.20
CA LYS A 404 -24.41 14.91 7.56
C LYS A 404 -24.51 13.53 8.18
N GLY A 405 -24.30 13.44 9.51
CA GLY A 405 -24.46 12.20 10.27
C GLY A 405 -23.26 11.25 10.20
N LEU A 406 -22.14 11.68 9.61
CA LEU A 406 -20.88 10.92 9.64
C LEU A 406 -19.95 11.45 10.73
N ASP A 407 -19.73 10.66 11.76
CA ASP A 407 -18.84 11.01 12.86
C ASP A 407 -17.38 10.70 12.51
N THR A 408 -16.48 11.54 13.01
CA THR A 408 -15.04 11.36 12.86
C THR A 408 -14.32 11.57 14.18
N ASN A 409 -13.17 10.90 14.34
CA ASN A 409 -12.30 11.11 15.49
C ASN A 409 -11.46 12.39 15.34
N LYS A 410 -10.68 12.73 16.37
CA LYS A 410 -9.79 13.91 16.39
C LYS A 410 -8.74 13.95 15.26
N HIS A 411 -8.48 12.83 14.61
CA HIS A 411 -7.53 12.73 13.48
C HIS A 411 -8.22 12.82 12.11
N GLY A 412 -9.56 12.98 12.10
CA GLY A 412 -10.35 13.09 10.89
C GLY A 412 -10.68 11.74 10.23
N CYS A 413 -10.41 10.62 10.89
CA CYS A 413 -10.82 9.30 10.43
C CYS A 413 -12.29 9.05 10.78
N PHE A 414 -13.04 8.40 9.88
CA PHE A 414 -14.42 8.00 10.17
C PHE A 414 -14.48 7.06 11.37
N ILE A 415 -15.50 7.21 12.19
CA ILE A 415 -15.82 6.26 13.26
C ILE A 415 -16.69 5.17 12.65
N ALA A 416 -16.22 3.94 12.70
CA ALA A 416 -16.94 2.76 12.27
C ALA A 416 -16.77 1.65 13.32
N ASP A 417 -17.76 0.77 13.41
CA ASP A 417 -17.70 -0.42 14.27
C ASP A 417 -16.81 -1.51 13.65
N GLU A 418 -16.76 -2.67 14.29
CA GLU A 418 -15.97 -3.83 13.85
C GLU A 418 -16.41 -4.40 12.48
N ASN A 419 -17.64 -4.11 12.05
CA ASN A 419 -18.23 -4.50 10.78
C ASN A 419 -18.08 -3.40 9.70
N GLY A 420 -17.46 -2.27 10.05
CA GLY A 420 -17.30 -1.13 9.16
C GLY A 420 -18.54 -0.23 9.06
N GLN A 421 -19.59 -0.45 9.87
CA GLN A 421 -20.77 0.40 9.89
C GLN A 421 -20.46 1.73 10.57
N THR A 422 -20.79 2.84 9.89
CA THR A 422 -20.59 4.20 10.42
C THR A 422 -21.77 4.66 11.28
N SER A 423 -21.68 5.86 11.85
CA SER A 423 -22.80 6.52 12.55
C SER A 423 -24.01 6.80 11.65
N ARG A 424 -23.85 6.74 10.32
CA ARG A 424 -24.92 6.94 9.36
C ARG A 424 -25.44 5.62 8.80
N GLU A 425 -26.74 5.41 8.90
CA GLU A 425 -27.40 4.21 8.41
C GLU A 425 -27.17 3.99 6.89
N GLY A 426 -26.87 2.75 6.49
CA GLY A 426 -26.57 2.38 5.10
C GLY A 426 -25.20 2.83 4.60
N VAL A 427 -24.40 3.51 5.43
CA VAL A 427 -23.05 3.95 5.09
C VAL A 427 -22.02 3.18 5.89
N PHE A 428 -21.11 2.54 5.18
CA PHE A 428 -20.00 1.76 5.70
C PHE A 428 -18.67 2.43 5.36
N ALA A 429 -17.64 2.18 6.12
CA ALA A 429 -16.30 2.72 5.85
C ALA A 429 -15.21 1.72 6.24
N GLY A 430 -14.07 1.80 5.57
CA GLY A 430 -12.95 0.91 5.87
C GLY A 430 -11.61 1.39 5.30
N GLY A 431 -10.55 0.65 5.64
CA GLY A 431 -9.18 0.99 5.26
C GLY A 431 -8.69 2.27 5.92
N ASP A 432 -7.77 2.96 5.25
CA ASP A 432 -7.10 4.15 5.82
C ASP A 432 -8.06 5.32 6.13
N ALA A 433 -9.25 5.32 5.58
CA ALA A 433 -10.29 6.29 5.91
C ALA A 433 -10.79 6.17 7.36
N VAL A 434 -10.64 4.98 7.96
CA VAL A 434 -11.04 4.64 9.34
C VAL A 434 -9.83 4.53 10.26
N THR A 435 -8.79 3.82 9.85
CA THR A 435 -7.63 3.51 10.70
C THR A 435 -6.51 4.55 10.63
N GLY A 436 -6.52 5.45 9.64
CA GLY A 436 -5.35 6.16 9.19
C GLY A 436 -4.45 5.27 8.32
N ALA A 437 -3.34 5.81 7.83
CA ALA A 437 -2.46 5.10 6.92
C ALA A 437 -1.92 3.79 7.53
N ALA A 438 -2.20 2.67 6.86
CA ALA A 438 -1.81 1.32 7.28
C ALA A 438 -1.23 0.53 6.09
N THR A 439 -1.62 -0.73 5.90
CA THR A 439 -1.11 -1.58 4.82
C THR A 439 -2.21 -1.93 3.82
N VAL A 440 -1.80 -2.25 2.59
CA VAL A 440 -2.72 -2.68 1.52
C VAL A 440 -3.63 -3.81 1.99
N ILE A 441 -3.06 -4.86 2.58
CA ILE A 441 -3.82 -6.04 3.00
C ILE A 441 -4.77 -5.77 4.17
N LEU A 442 -4.43 -4.86 5.10
CA LEU A 442 -5.34 -4.44 6.16
C LEU A 442 -6.53 -3.66 5.60
N ALA A 443 -6.27 -2.79 4.61
CA ALA A 443 -7.34 -2.08 3.91
C ALA A 443 -8.25 -3.06 3.15
N MET A 444 -7.69 -4.08 2.50
CA MET A 444 -8.45 -5.15 1.86
C MET A 444 -9.32 -5.92 2.87
N GLY A 445 -8.75 -6.28 4.03
CA GLY A 445 -9.49 -6.95 5.11
C GLY A 445 -10.70 -6.14 5.58
N ALA A 446 -10.53 -4.82 5.75
CA ALA A 446 -11.63 -3.91 6.09
C ALA A 446 -12.71 -3.86 5.00
N GLY A 447 -12.30 -3.81 3.70
CA GLY A 447 -13.24 -3.86 2.57
C GLY A 447 -14.04 -5.16 2.54
N LYS A 448 -13.39 -6.30 2.82
CA LYS A 448 -14.02 -7.62 2.91
C LYS A 448 -15.04 -7.70 4.03
N THR A 449 -14.68 -7.21 5.22
CA THR A 449 -15.61 -7.16 6.38
C THR A 449 -16.82 -6.29 6.08
N ALA A 450 -16.60 -5.11 5.50
CA ALA A 450 -17.68 -4.21 5.13
C ALA A 450 -18.59 -4.79 4.05
N ALA A 451 -18.06 -5.48 3.04
CA ALA A 451 -18.85 -6.14 2.00
C ALA A 451 -19.83 -7.16 2.61
N LYS A 452 -19.37 -7.98 3.55
CA LYS A 452 -20.22 -8.92 4.28
C LYS A 452 -21.33 -8.19 5.07
N ALA A 453 -20.96 -7.13 5.80
CA ALA A 453 -21.92 -6.35 6.59
C ALA A 453 -22.95 -5.62 5.70
N MET A 454 -22.56 -5.12 4.53
CA MET A 454 -23.46 -4.52 3.55
C MET A 454 -24.47 -5.55 3.01
N ASP A 455 -24.02 -6.77 2.72
CA ASP A 455 -24.88 -7.88 2.29
C ASP A 455 -25.91 -8.24 3.37
N GLU A 456 -25.48 -8.38 4.62
CA GLU A 456 -26.36 -8.64 5.76
C GLU A 456 -27.36 -7.49 5.99
N TYR A 457 -26.91 -6.24 5.88
CA TYR A 457 -27.75 -5.04 6.03
C TYR A 457 -28.87 -4.99 4.98
N ILE A 458 -28.53 -5.18 3.69
CA ILE A 458 -29.52 -5.14 2.60
C ILE A 458 -30.52 -6.29 2.76
N LYS A 459 -30.07 -7.50 3.06
CA LYS A 459 -30.95 -8.66 3.30
C LYS A 459 -31.88 -8.48 4.50
N SER A 460 -31.49 -7.71 5.51
CA SER A 460 -32.34 -7.46 6.68
C SER A 460 -33.48 -6.48 6.41
N LYS A 461 -33.44 -5.74 5.29
CA LYS A 461 -34.47 -4.77 4.91
C LYS A 461 -35.53 -5.32 3.95
N ASN A 462 -35.27 -6.51 3.41
CA ASN A 462 -36.14 -7.24 2.51
C ASN A 462 -36.69 -8.49 3.18
#